data_146039f1c68c09dae561d8e50f53eb53
#
_entry.id   146039f1c68c09dae561d8e50f53eb53
#
_cell.length_a   1.000
_cell.length_b   1.000
_cell.length_c   1.000
_cell.angle_alpha   90.00
_cell.angle_beta   90.00
_cell.angle_gamma   90.00
#
_symmetry.space_group_name_H-M   'P 1'
#
loop_
_entity.id
_entity.type
_entity.pdbx_description
1 polymer ?
#
loop_
_entity_poly.entity_id
_entity_poly.type
_entity_poly.pdbx_seq_one_letter_code
_entity_poly.pdbx_strand_id
1 'polypeptide(L)'
;MDWKGCPSCAGTCAQVGRNTQLARVLTQPVIGLDQTSWRRLDGRGTTPWQMWCLTSPGVVVHRILDDKSAATFKSLIGDYRGVIVCDALKTHEAGARGNDALAGCWAHVYRKFEEAEPDHPEANLAMKWIGELYEIDERAEGDAARKAALRAKESVEVIATMKTWLWSQASLKTLSIGNAAGYVVANWDRLTRFLQDARIPLDNNATERAIRGPVVGRKNHYGSKSRRGTEVAATFYSLIETAKLQGVGMPRLLLNK
;
A
#
# COMPACT_ATOMS: atom_id res chain seq x y z
N MET A 1 -8.88 3.87 45.38
CA MET A 1 -7.91 2.86 44.91
C MET A 1 -7.06 3.49 43.83
N ASP A 2 -5.83 3.89 44.23
CA ASP A 2 -4.90 4.54 43.30
C ASP A 2 -4.33 3.54 42.32
N TRP A 3 -4.79 3.63 41.07
CA TRP A 3 -4.25 2.83 39.98
C TRP A 3 -2.97 3.47 39.43
N LYS A 4 -1.85 3.23 40.11
CA LYS A 4 -0.52 3.52 39.58
C LYS A 4 -0.19 2.40 38.57
N GLY A 5 -0.66 2.56 37.33
CA GLY A 5 -0.33 1.63 36.25
C GLY A 5 1.18 1.56 36.05
N CYS A 6 1.74 0.36 36.19
CA CYS A 6 3.16 0.08 35.97
C CYS A 6 3.56 0.48 34.53
N PRO A 7 4.45 1.45 34.31
CA PRO A 7 4.84 1.91 32.98
C PRO A 7 5.45 0.81 32.12
N SER A 8 6.01 -0.23 32.72
CA SER A 8 6.56 -1.41 32.04
C SER A 8 5.48 -2.32 31.45
N CYS A 9 4.35 -2.52 32.15
CA CYS A 9 3.26 -3.37 31.71
C CYS A 9 2.52 -2.82 30.48
N ALA A 10 2.27 -1.50 30.45
CA ALA A 10 1.60 -0.87 29.31
C ALA A 10 2.45 -0.94 28.02
N GLY A 11 3.77 -0.79 28.14
CA GLY A 11 4.70 -0.94 27.01
C GLY A 11 4.71 -2.38 26.46
N THR A 12 4.72 -3.36 27.35
CA THR A 12 4.76 -4.80 26.96
C THR A 12 3.46 -5.23 26.28
N CYS A 13 2.29 -4.87 26.82
CA CYS A 13 1.00 -5.18 26.21
C CYS A 13 0.82 -4.53 24.83
N ALA A 14 1.22 -3.27 24.65
CA ALA A 14 1.16 -2.61 23.36
C ALA A 14 2.10 -3.22 22.34
N GLN A 15 3.27 -3.71 22.76
CA GLN A 15 4.24 -4.37 21.88
C GLN A 15 3.78 -5.77 21.48
N VAL A 16 3.19 -6.54 22.39
CA VAL A 16 2.57 -7.84 22.12
C VAL A 16 1.42 -7.66 21.11
N GLY A 17 0.52 -6.71 21.34
CA GLY A 17 -0.59 -6.44 20.42
C GLY A 17 -0.12 -6.07 19.00
N ARG A 18 0.92 -5.24 18.87
CA ARG A 18 1.50 -4.88 17.55
C ARG A 18 2.14 -6.05 16.83
N ASN A 19 2.85 -6.90 17.54
CA ASN A 19 3.48 -8.08 16.97
C ASN A 19 2.42 -9.09 16.52
N THR A 20 1.34 -9.23 17.27
CA THR A 20 0.19 -10.07 16.90
C THR A 20 -0.52 -9.56 15.66
N GLN A 21 -0.75 -8.24 15.54
CA GLN A 21 -1.36 -7.65 14.33
C GLN A 21 -0.46 -7.82 13.10
N LEU A 22 0.85 -7.58 13.23
CA LEU A 22 1.80 -7.79 12.15
C LEU A 22 1.84 -9.27 11.73
N ALA A 23 1.94 -10.18 12.69
CA ALA A 23 1.88 -11.62 12.42
C ALA A 23 0.60 -11.98 11.65
N ARG A 24 -0.57 -11.45 12.07
CA ARG A 24 -1.84 -11.68 11.38
C ARG A 24 -1.86 -11.14 9.94
N VAL A 25 -1.27 -9.97 9.68
CA VAL A 25 -1.13 -9.45 8.31
C VAL A 25 -0.23 -10.38 7.49
N LEU A 26 0.92 -10.79 8.03
CA LEU A 26 1.89 -11.63 7.33
C LEU A 26 1.46 -13.11 7.14
N THR A 27 0.32 -13.53 7.69
CA THR A 27 -0.29 -14.83 7.37
C THR A 27 -1.21 -14.77 6.15
N GLN A 28 -1.56 -13.59 5.66
CA GLN A 28 -2.45 -13.44 4.51
C GLN A 28 -1.73 -13.68 3.19
N PRO A 29 -2.38 -14.25 2.18
CA PRO A 29 -1.77 -14.54 0.88
C PRO A 29 -1.43 -13.28 0.09
N VAL A 30 -2.16 -12.18 0.31
CA VAL A 30 -1.94 -10.88 -0.33
C VAL A 30 -2.03 -9.79 0.73
N ILE A 31 -1.06 -8.89 0.73
CA ILE A 31 -1.02 -7.71 1.60
C ILE A 31 -0.78 -6.45 0.79
N GLY A 32 -1.31 -5.33 1.26
CA GLY A 32 -0.94 -4.01 0.76
C GLY A 32 0.21 -3.43 1.57
N LEU A 33 1.08 -2.66 0.91
CA LEU A 33 2.18 -1.96 1.56
C LEU A 33 2.36 -0.57 0.96
N ASP A 34 2.55 0.42 1.82
CA ASP A 34 2.86 1.79 1.45
C ASP A 34 3.72 2.44 2.53
N GLN A 35 4.32 3.58 2.21
CA GLN A 35 5.17 4.31 3.14
C GLN A 35 5.06 5.83 2.98
N THR A 36 5.28 6.54 4.07
CA THR A 36 5.36 8.01 4.08
C THR A 36 6.41 8.51 5.06
N SER A 37 6.98 9.68 4.81
CA SER A 37 7.94 10.28 5.74
C SER A 37 7.28 10.60 7.09
N TRP A 38 8.04 10.44 8.18
CA TRP A 38 7.63 10.79 9.53
C TRP A 38 8.65 11.72 10.18
N ARG A 39 8.23 12.90 10.62
CA ARG A 39 9.14 13.95 11.06
C ARG A 39 9.80 13.60 12.38
N ARG A 40 11.12 13.79 12.45
CA ARG A 40 11.90 13.73 13.68
C ARG A 40 11.93 15.10 14.35
N LEU A 41 11.65 15.15 15.65
CA LEU A 41 11.65 16.36 16.45
C LEU A 41 12.69 16.29 17.59
N ASP A 42 13.63 15.34 17.51
CA ASP A 42 14.69 15.12 18.51
C ASP A 42 15.93 15.98 18.30
N GLY A 43 15.94 16.81 17.25
CA GLY A 43 17.09 17.64 16.87
C GLY A 43 18.29 16.86 16.35
N ARG A 44 18.19 15.54 16.20
CA ARG A 44 19.28 14.65 15.78
C ARG A 44 19.12 14.26 14.31
N GLY A 45 19.84 14.96 13.44
CA GLY A 45 19.88 14.65 12.01
C GLY A 45 18.70 15.21 11.22
N THR A 46 18.87 15.25 9.91
CA THR A 46 17.90 15.82 8.94
C THR A 46 17.04 14.77 8.27
N THR A 47 17.44 13.49 8.32
CA THR A 47 16.71 12.40 7.66
C THR A 47 15.47 12.04 8.46
N PRO A 48 14.25 12.15 7.87
CA PRO A 48 13.03 11.77 8.54
C PRO A 48 12.96 10.25 8.74
N TRP A 49 12.31 9.83 9.82
CA TRP A 49 11.83 8.46 9.94
C TRP A 49 10.81 8.15 8.84
N GLN A 50 10.55 6.87 8.63
CA GLN A 50 9.56 6.41 7.65
C GLN A 50 8.45 5.65 8.37
N MET A 51 7.22 6.05 8.13
CA MET A 51 6.05 5.28 8.54
C MET A 51 5.70 4.29 7.42
N TRP A 52 5.77 3.03 7.75
CA TRP A 52 5.35 1.92 6.92
C TRP A 52 3.93 1.51 7.31
N CYS A 53 3.08 1.31 6.32
CA CYS A 53 1.70 0.83 6.48
C CYS A 53 1.56 -0.50 5.77
N LEU A 54 1.14 -1.53 6.50
CA LEU A 54 0.77 -2.83 5.95
C LEU A 54 -0.71 -3.03 6.16
N THR A 55 -1.39 -3.54 5.14
CA THR A 55 -2.82 -3.82 5.19
C THR A 55 -3.14 -5.22 4.72
N SER A 56 -4.16 -5.78 5.32
CA SER A 56 -4.83 -7.00 4.88
C SER A 56 -6.33 -6.90 5.19
N PRO A 57 -7.18 -7.84 4.76
CA PRO A 57 -8.60 -7.78 5.09
C PRO A 57 -8.82 -7.63 6.60
N GLY A 58 -9.41 -6.50 7.00
CA GLY A 58 -9.78 -6.18 8.38
C GLY A 58 -8.63 -5.82 9.33
N VAL A 59 -7.39 -5.66 8.87
CA VAL A 59 -6.25 -5.29 9.72
C VAL A 59 -5.34 -4.26 9.05
N VAL A 60 -4.97 -3.24 9.80
CA VAL A 60 -3.94 -2.25 9.42
C VAL A 60 -2.83 -2.25 10.46
N VAL A 61 -1.60 -2.25 10.00
CA VAL A 61 -0.41 -2.13 10.85
C VAL A 61 0.45 -0.97 10.39
N HIS A 62 0.77 -0.07 11.30
CA HIS A 62 1.74 0.98 11.09
C HIS A 62 3.03 0.68 11.86
N ARG A 63 4.17 0.95 11.24
CA ARG A 63 5.49 0.92 11.85
C ARG A 63 6.25 2.19 11.48
N ILE A 64 6.88 2.84 12.43
CA ILE A 64 7.73 4.00 12.17
C ILE A 64 9.17 3.57 12.42
N LEU A 65 9.94 3.51 11.34
CA LEU A 65 11.31 3.00 11.30
C LEU A 65 12.27 4.08 10.82
N ASP A 66 13.58 3.84 10.95
CA ASP A 66 14.59 4.86 10.73
C ASP A 66 14.69 5.33 9.28
N ASP A 67 14.43 4.44 8.33
CA ASP A 67 14.63 4.69 6.91
C ASP A 67 13.67 3.87 6.03
N LYS A 68 13.86 4.01 4.73
CA LYS A 68 13.15 3.27 3.68
C LYS A 68 14.06 2.33 2.89
N SER A 69 15.14 1.83 3.51
CA SER A 69 16.09 0.93 2.85
C SER A 69 15.51 -0.45 2.58
N ALA A 70 16.13 -1.19 1.66
CA ALA A 70 15.79 -2.58 1.39
C ALA A 70 15.99 -3.48 2.63
N ALA A 71 16.97 -3.16 3.48
CA ALA A 71 17.21 -3.87 4.74
C ALA A 71 16.04 -3.67 5.72
N THR A 72 15.57 -2.44 5.87
CA THR A 72 14.41 -2.10 6.71
C THR A 72 13.14 -2.78 6.18
N PHE A 73 12.90 -2.74 4.87
CA PHE A 73 11.80 -3.47 4.24
C PHE A 73 11.88 -4.97 4.53
N LYS A 74 13.05 -5.60 4.32
CA LYS A 74 13.26 -7.01 4.59
C LYS A 74 13.05 -7.37 6.06
N SER A 75 13.48 -6.52 6.98
CA SER A 75 13.24 -6.73 8.42
C SER A 75 11.75 -6.65 8.79
N LEU A 76 10.98 -5.83 8.07
CA LEU A 76 9.56 -5.64 8.30
C LEU A 76 8.72 -6.83 7.85
N ILE A 77 9.00 -7.36 6.65
CA ILE A 77 8.24 -8.47 6.06
C ILE A 77 8.79 -9.87 6.46
N GLY A 78 10.04 -9.95 6.92
CA GLY A 78 10.68 -11.21 7.31
C GLY A 78 10.68 -12.24 6.18
N ASP A 79 10.20 -13.43 6.51
CA ASP A 79 10.08 -14.56 5.57
C ASP A 79 8.72 -14.64 4.86
N TYR A 80 7.99 -13.54 4.76
CA TYR A 80 6.70 -13.49 4.07
C TYR A 80 6.82 -14.03 2.63
N ARG A 81 5.87 -14.92 2.25
CA ARG A 81 5.87 -15.63 0.96
C ARG A 81 4.72 -15.23 0.04
N GLY A 82 3.78 -14.43 0.53
CA GLY A 82 2.63 -13.97 -0.25
C GLY A 82 2.97 -12.81 -1.18
N VAL A 83 1.95 -12.28 -1.83
CA VAL A 83 2.07 -11.15 -2.74
C VAL A 83 1.92 -9.83 -1.99
N ILE A 84 2.77 -8.86 -2.31
CA ILE A 84 2.73 -7.50 -1.76
C ILE A 84 2.27 -6.55 -2.85
N VAL A 85 1.11 -5.94 -2.67
CA VAL A 85 0.61 -4.87 -3.55
C VAL A 85 1.19 -3.55 -3.08
N CYS A 86 1.96 -2.91 -3.93
CA CYS A 86 2.64 -1.65 -3.58
C CYS A 86 2.92 -0.80 -4.82
N ASP A 87 3.31 0.46 -4.59
CA ASP A 87 3.91 1.27 -5.64
C ASP A 87 5.28 0.71 -6.05
N ALA A 88 5.67 0.99 -7.30
CA ALA A 88 6.93 0.51 -7.90
C ALA A 88 8.15 1.26 -7.36
N LEU A 89 8.46 1.11 -6.07
CA LEU A 89 9.67 1.65 -5.47
C LEU A 89 10.83 0.65 -5.61
N LYS A 90 11.99 1.13 -6.08
CA LYS A 90 13.21 0.32 -6.23
C LYS A 90 13.66 -0.36 -4.93
N THR A 91 13.37 0.24 -3.78
CA THR A 91 13.66 -0.34 -2.46
C THR A 91 12.88 -1.60 -2.17
N HIS A 92 11.63 -1.69 -2.65
CA HIS A 92 10.82 -2.90 -2.52
C HIS A 92 11.38 -4.03 -3.40
N GLU A 93 11.88 -3.69 -4.59
CA GLU A 93 12.51 -4.66 -5.49
C GLU A 93 13.74 -5.31 -4.87
N ALA A 94 14.62 -4.51 -4.31
CA ALA A 94 15.87 -4.99 -3.70
C ALA A 94 15.64 -5.80 -2.41
N GLY A 95 14.52 -5.55 -1.71
CA GLY A 95 14.18 -6.22 -0.44
C GLY A 95 13.26 -7.43 -0.60
N ALA A 96 12.51 -7.50 -1.70
CA ALA A 96 11.61 -8.62 -2.00
C ALA A 96 12.40 -9.82 -2.54
N ARG A 97 11.79 -11.02 -2.46
CA ARG A 97 12.37 -12.25 -3.01
C ARG A 97 12.20 -12.35 -4.53
N GLY A 98 12.62 -11.31 -5.25
CA GLY A 98 12.45 -11.22 -6.70
C GLY A 98 11.12 -10.58 -7.09
N ASN A 99 10.91 -10.43 -8.41
CA ASN A 99 9.71 -9.81 -8.98
C ASN A 99 8.40 -10.53 -8.62
N ASP A 100 8.47 -11.82 -8.31
CA ASP A 100 7.29 -12.68 -8.11
C ASP A 100 6.51 -12.39 -6.81
N ALA A 101 7.11 -11.63 -5.89
CA ALA A 101 6.45 -11.24 -4.65
C ALA A 101 5.69 -9.91 -4.73
N LEU A 102 5.87 -9.12 -5.80
CA LEU A 102 5.30 -7.76 -5.91
C LEU A 102 4.18 -7.69 -6.95
N ALA A 103 3.09 -7.01 -6.63
CA ALA A 103 2.04 -6.60 -7.56
C ALA A 103 1.98 -5.07 -7.64
N GLY A 104 1.75 -4.54 -8.84
CA GLY A 104 1.67 -3.11 -9.10
C GLY A 104 0.29 -2.53 -8.83
N CYS A 105 0.21 -1.20 -8.88
CA CYS A 105 -1.01 -0.43 -8.60
C CYS A 105 -1.46 0.31 -9.87
N TRP A 106 -2.60 -0.08 -10.43
CA TRP A 106 -3.17 0.57 -11.62
C TRP A 106 -3.66 2.00 -11.36
N ALA A 107 -4.02 2.34 -10.11
CA ALA A 107 -4.35 3.72 -9.78
C ALA A 107 -3.15 4.68 -9.95
N HIS A 108 -1.91 4.21 -9.71
CA HIS A 108 -0.71 5.00 -10.00
C HIS A 108 -0.45 5.14 -11.49
N VAL A 109 -0.76 4.12 -12.28
CA VAL A 109 -0.70 4.19 -13.75
C VAL A 109 -1.71 5.20 -14.27
N TYR A 110 -2.96 5.14 -13.79
CA TYR A 110 -4.02 6.09 -14.16
C TYR A 110 -3.57 7.53 -13.95
N ARG A 111 -3.06 7.87 -12.74
CA ARG A 111 -2.58 9.24 -12.43
C ARG A 111 -1.49 9.72 -13.39
N LYS A 112 -0.58 8.83 -13.82
CA LYS A 112 0.48 9.19 -14.78
C LYS A 112 -0.07 9.54 -16.16
N PHE A 113 -1.12 8.87 -16.62
CA PHE A 113 -1.79 9.24 -17.85
C PHE A 113 -2.67 10.48 -17.69
N GLU A 114 -3.32 10.65 -16.54
CA GLU A 114 -4.06 11.88 -16.19
C GLU A 114 -3.14 13.12 -16.19
N GLU A 115 -1.92 12.99 -15.65
CA GLU A 115 -0.90 14.05 -15.68
C GLU A 115 -0.40 14.35 -17.10
N ALA A 116 -0.43 13.38 -18.02
CA ALA A 116 0.00 13.56 -19.41
C ALA A 116 -1.11 14.06 -20.34
N GLU A 117 -2.38 13.88 -19.97
CA GLU A 117 -3.56 14.15 -20.79
C GLU A 117 -3.67 15.59 -21.30
N PRO A 118 -3.33 16.66 -20.55
CA PRO A 118 -3.42 18.02 -21.03
C PRO A 118 -2.57 18.30 -22.28
N ASP A 119 -1.41 17.64 -22.39
CA ASP A 119 -0.51 17.77 -23.54
C ASP A 119 -0.72 16.66 -24.58
N HIS A 120 -1.31 15.55 -24.16
CA HIS A 120 -1.49 14.31 -24.93
C HIS A 120 -2.89 13.72 -24.73
N PRO A 121 -3.93 14.26 -25.42
CA PRO A 121 -5.32 13.79 -25.27
C PRO A 121 -5.52 12.29 -25.53
N GLU A 122 -4.62 11.66 -26.29
CA GLU A 122 -4.60 10.22 -26.52
C GLU A 122 -4.35 9.39 -25.23
N ALA A 123 -3.85 10.00 -24.15
CA ALA A 123 -3.74 9.39 -22.83
C ALA A 123 -5.09 8.91 -22.28
N ASN A 124 -6.20 9.57 -22.71
CA ASN A 124 -7.57 9.15 -22.39
C ASN A 124 -7.86 7.70 -22.78
N LEU A 125 -7.20 7.19 -23.81
CA LEU A 125 -7.36 5.80 -24.23
C LEU A 125 -6.85 4.83 -23.16
N ALA A 126 -5.69 5.09 -22.57
CA ALA A 126 -5.15 4.28 -21.48
C ALA A 126 -6.04 4.39 -20.24
N MET A 127 -6.49 5.58 -19.88
CA MET A 127 -7.40 5.79 -18.75
C MET A 127 -8.72 5.04 -18.92
N LYS A 128 -9.28 5.02 -20.12
CA LYS A 128 -10.48 4.24 -20.45
C LYS A 128 -10.26 2.75 -20.24
N TRP A 129 -9.19 2.17 -20.76
CA TRP A 129 -8.90 0.74 -20.55
C TRP A 129 -8.68 0.39 -19.08
N ILE A 130 -8.01 1.27 -18.32
CA ILE A 130 -7.89 1.09 -16.88
C ILE A 130 -9.27 1.10 -16.21
N GLY A 131 -10.16 2.02 -16.60
CA GLY A 131 -11.55 2.04 -16.14
C GLY A 131 -12.28 0.73 -16.43
N GLU A 132 -12.15 0.18 -17.64
CA GLU A 132 -12.71 -1.12 -18.03
C GLU A 132 -12.23 -2.27 -17.12
N LEU A 133 -10.94 -2.28 -16.73
CA LEU A 133 -10.42 -3.29 -15.76
C LEU A 133 -11.13 -3.20 -14.41
N TYR A 134 -11.39 -1.98 -13.90
CA TYR A 134 -12.11 -1.79 -12.64
C TYR A 134 -13.59 -2.22 -12.76
N GLU A 135 -14.26 -1.88 -13.86
CA GLU A 135 -15.63 -2.29 -14.14
C GLU A 135 -15.78 -3.82 -14.21
N ILE A 136 -14.81 -4.51 -14.83
CA ILE A 136 -14.77 -5.98 -14.89
C ILE A 136 -14.68 -6.55 -13.47
N ASP A 137 -13.79 -6.01 -12.63
CA ASP A 137 -13.63 -6.47 -11.24
C ASP A 137 -14.87 -6.19 -10.38
N GLU A 138 -15.53 -5.06 -10.57
CA GLU A 138 -16.73 -4.67 -9.83
C GLU A 138 -17.91 -5.60 -10.13
N ARG A 139 -18.07 -6.04 -11.38
CA ARG A 139 -19.12 -7.01 -11.78
C ARG A 139 -18.98 -8.38 -11.11
N ALA A 140 -17.84 -8.67 -10.50
CA ALA A 140 -17.67 -9.89 -9.71
C ALA A 140 -18.40 -9.84 -8.35
N GLU A 141 -18.82 -8.66 -7.88
CA GLU A 141 -19.62 -8.48 -6.65
C GLU A 141 -19.00 -9.15 -5.41
N GLY A 142 -17.66 -9.20 -5.36
CA GLY A 142 -16.90 -9.82 -4.27
C GLY A 142 -16.72 -11.35 -4.38
N ASP A 143 -17.31 -12.00 -5.37
CA ASP A 143 -17.10 -13.43 -5.62
C ASP A 143 -15.76 -13.68 -6.31
N ALA A 144 -14.88 -14.42 -5.65
CA ALA A 144 -13.51 -14.67 -6.14
C ALA A 144 -13.49 -15.59 -7.39
N ALA A 145 -14.40 -16.56 -7.48
CA ALA A 145 -14.46 -17.46 -8.64
C ALA A 145 -14.99 -16.72 -9.87
N ARG A 146 -16.05 -15.90 -9.70
CA ARG A 146 -16.58 -15.03 -10.74
C ARG A 146 -15.52 -14.02 -11.20
N LYS A 147 -14.79 -13.42 -10.27
CA LYS A 147 -13.68 -12.50 -10.58
C LYS A 147 -12.60 -13.18 -11.42
N ALA A 148 -12.18 -14.38 -11.04
CA ALA A 148 -11.20 -15.15 -11.81
C ALA A 148 -11.68 -15.41 -13.23
N ALA A 149 -12.94 -15.83 -13.40
CA ALA A 149 -13.53 -16.10 -14.72
C ALA A 149 -13.62 -14.85 -15.60
N LEU A 150 -14.09 -13.71 -15.02
CA LEU A 150 -14.17 -12.44 -15.75
C LEU A 150 -12.78 -11.94 -16.17
N ARG A 151 -11.79 -11.98 -15.28
CA ARG A 151 -10.41 -11.60 -15.59
C ARG A 151 -9.81 -12.47 -16.68
N ALA A 152 -9.99 -13.79 -16.61
CA ALA A 152 -9.48 -14.73 -17.61
C ALA A 152 -10.07 -14.53 -19.01
N LYS A 153 -11.30 -14.02 -19.09
CA LYS A 153 -12.00 -13.78 -20.35
C LYS A 153 -11.82 -12.34 -20.83
N GLU A 154 -12.17 -11.37 -20.02
CA GLU A 154 -12.31 -9.97 -20.45
C GLU A 154 -11.09 -9.12 -20.13
N SER A 155 -10.54 -9.20 -18.90
CA SER A 155 -9.37 -8.39 -18.56
C SER A 155 -8.14 -8.78 -19.39
N VAL A 156 -7.98 -10.05 -19.77
CA VAL A 156 -6.89 -10.49 -20.63
C VAL A 156 -6.97 -9.80 -22.01
N GLU A 157 -8.16 -9.64 -22.58
CA GLU A 157 -8.36 -8.97 -23.86
C GLU A 157 -8.03 -7.47 -23.77
N VAL A 158 -8.48 -6.80 -22.71
CA VAL A 158 -8.16 -5.38 -22.44
C VAL A 158 -6.65 -5.21 -22.30
N ILE A 159 -5.98 -6.04 -21.52
CA ILE A 159 -4.52 -6.01 -21.31
C ILE A 159 -3.77 -6.28 -22.61
N ALA A 160 -4.22 -7.21 -23.44
CA ALA A 160 -3.59 -7.49 -24.75
C ALA A 160 -3.68 -6.29 -25.70
N THR A 161 -4.85 -5.66 -25.78
CA THR A 161 -5.08 -4.46 -26.59
C THR A 161 -4.20 -3.30 -26.10
N MET A 162 -4.22 -3.03 -24.79
CA MET A 162 -3.43 -1.97 -24.15
C MET A 162 -1.92 -2.17 -24.38
N LYS A 163 -1.44 -3.40 -24.33
CA LYS A 163 -0.02 -3.73 -24.47
C LYS A 163 0.58 -3.15 -25.76
N THR A 164 -0.03 -3.42 -26.89
CA THR A 164 0.47 -2.96 -28.19
C THR A 164 0.61 -1.45 -28.26
N TRP A 165 -0.41 -0.74 -27.78
CA TRP A 165 -0.40 0.73 -27.74
C TRP A 165 0.65 1.26 -26.77
N LEU A 166 0.75 0.72 -25.55
CA LEU A 166 1.74 1.15 -24.55
C LEU A 166 3.18 1.01 -25.05
N TRP A 167 3.50 -0.09 -25.73
CA TRP A 167 4.84 -0.29 -26.30
C TRP A 167 5.16 0.73 -27.40
N SER A 168 4.18 1.13 -28.21
CA SER A 168 4.37 2.20 -29.19
C SER A 168 4.62 3.56 -28.52
N GLN A 169 3.83 3.91 -27.49
CA GLN A 169 3.99 5.17 -26.76
C GLN A 169 5.31 5.23 -25.97
N ALA A 170 5.74 4.14 -25.36
CA ALA A 170 6.99 4.10 -24.59
C ALA A 170 8.25 4.42 -25.40
N SER A 171 8.19 4.40 -26.75
CA SER A 171 9.26 4.87 -27.62
C SER A 171 9.45 6.38 -27.60
N LEU A 172 8.42 7.15 -27.19
CA LEU A 172 8.39 8.62 -27.15
C LEU A 172 8.99 9.16 -25.85
N LYS A 173 10.23 8.80 -25.53
CA LYS A 173 10.88 9.02 -24.21
C LYS A 173 10.96 10.49 -23.75
N THR A 174 10.85 11.44 -24.65
CA THR A 174 10.93 12.88 -24.33
C THR A 174 9.57 13.47 -23.96
N LEU A 175 8.48 12.74 -24.19
CA LEU A 175 7.11 13.19 -23.96
C LEU A 175 6.56 12.61 -22.64
N SER A 176 5.63 13.35 -22.02
CA SER A 176 4.98 12.91 -20.77
C SER A 176 4.23 11.59 -20.94
N ILE A 177 3.53 11.40 -22.07
CA ILE A 177 2.85 10.14 -22.41
C ILE A 177 3.85 8.98 -22.58
N GLY A 178 5.00 9.22 -23.19
CA GLY A 178 6.06 8.22 -23.33
C GLY A 178 6.66 7.82 -21.99
N ASN A 179 6.81 8.77 -21.06
CA ASN A 179 7.23 8.51 -19.69
C ASN A 179 6.19 7.66 -18.91
N ALA A 180 4.90 7.99 -19.06
CA ALA A 180 3.81 7.23 -18.46
C ALA A 180 3.77 5.79 -18.99
N ALA A 181 3.82 5.62 -20.31
CA ALA A 181 3.87 4.30 -20.95
C ALA A 181 5.14 3.52 -20.57
N GLY A 182 6.30 4.19 -20.54
CA GLY A 182 7.58 3.60 -20.13
C GLY A 182 7.55 3.06 -18.70
N TYR A 183 6.87 3.76 -17.79
CA TYR A 183 6.63 3.26 -16.43
C TYR A 183 5.82 1.95 -16.45
N VAL A 184 4.77 1.87 -17.27
CA VAL A 184 3.94 0.66 -17.39
C VAL A 184 4.76 -0.50 -17.97
N VAL A 185 5.50 -0.26 -19.04
CA VAL A 185 6.36 -1.28 -19.68
C VAL A 185 7.38 -1.81 -18.68
N ALA A 186 8.04 -0.94 -17.92
CA ALA A 186 9.03 -1.35 -16.92
C ALA A 186 8.44 -2.16 -15.74
N ASN A 187 7.14 -2.03 -15.48
CA ASN A 187 6.44 -2.71 -14.38
C ASN A 187 5.39 -3.72 -14.88
N TRP A 188 5.46 -4.13 -16.13
CA TRP A 188 4.43 -4.93 -16.79
C TRP A 188 4.05 -6.19 -16.03
N ASP A 189 5.02 -6.99 -15.63
CA ASP A 189 4.79 -8.27 -14.95
C ASP A 189 4.08 -8.08 -13.60
N ARG A 190 4.39 -6.98 -12.89
CA ARG A 190 3.75 -6.65 -11.63
C ARG A 190 2.33 -6.16 -11.82
N LEU A 191 2.12 -5.30 -12.82
CA LEU A 191 0.81 -4.74 -13.16
C LEU A 191 -0.16 -5.79 -13.68
N THR A 192 0.33 -6.83 -14.38
CA THR A 192 -0.50 -7.92 -14.92
C THR A 192 -0.66 -9.10 -13.97
N ARG A 193 -0.01 -9.10 -12.81
CA ARG A 193 -0.06 -10.20 -11.83
C ARG A 193 -1.47 -10.49 -11.31
N PHE A 194 -2.34 -9.49 -11.24
CA PHE A 194 -3.74 -9.67 -10.84
C PHE A 194 -4.50 -10.67 -11.71
N LEU A 195 -4.07 -10.92 -12.95
CA LEU A 195 -4.65 -11.92 -13.82
C LEU A 195 -4.41 -13.36 -13.35
N GLN A 196 -3.36 -13.58 -12.55
CA GLN A 196 -2.95 -14.90 -12.06
C GLN A 196 -3.69 -15.32 -10.78
N ASP A 197 -4.17 -14.35 -10.01
CA ASP A 197 -4.82 -14.61 -8.72
C ASP A 197 -5.91 -13.55 -8.44
N ALA A 198 -7.16 -13.99 -8.33
CA ALA A 198 -8.31 -13.12 -8.07
C ALA A 198 -8.24 -12.37 -6.74
N ARG A 199 -7.40 -12.82 -5.80
CA ARG A 199 -7.16 -12.16 -4.51
C ARG A 199 -6.31 -10.90 -4.63
N ILE A 200 -5.52 -10.75 -5.71
CA ILE A 200 -4.69 -9.57 -5.95
C ILE A 200 -5.60 -8.44 -6.45
N PRO A 201 -5.71 -7.32 -5.72
CA PRO A 201 -6.48 -6.17 -6.19
C PRO A 201 -5.75 -5.44 -7.33
N LEU A 202 -6.48 -4.66 -8.11
CA LEU A 202 -5.94 -3.80 -9.17
C LEU A 202 -5.09 -2.65 -8.60
N ASP A 203 -5.36 -2.23 -7.37
CA ASP A 203 -4.70 -1.08 -6.76
C ASP A 203 -4.32 -1.28 -5.30
N ASN A 204 -3.56 -0.32 -4.77
CA ASN A 204 -3.17 -0.23 -3.35
C ASN A 204 -4.01 0.79 -2.57
N ASN A 205 -5.19 1.19 -3.08
CA ASN A 205 -6.01 2.24 -2.50
C ASN A 205 -6.42 1.98 -1.04
N ALA A 206 -6.58 0.71 -0.65
CA ALA A 206 -6.88 0.35 0.74
C ALA A 206 -5.76 0.80 1.68
N THR A 207 -4.50 0.58 1.29
CA THR A 207 -3.32 0.99 2.07
C THR A 207 -3.14 2.50 2.03
N GLU A 208 -3.35 3.13 0.87
CA GLU A 208 -3.30 4.59 0.73
C GLU A 208 -4.33 5.28 1.63
N ARG A 209 -5.55 4.73 1.73
CA ARG A 209 -6.58 5.24 2.67
C ARG A 209 -6.15 5.07 4.11
N ALA A 210 -5.56 3.94 4.48
CA ALA A 210 -5.10 3.67 5.84
C ALA A 210 -3.95 4.60 6.28
N ILE A 211 -3.07 5.02 5.35
CA ILE A 211 -1.97 5.94 5.65
C ILE A 211 -2.43 7.41 5.70
N ARG A 212 -3.60 7.74 5.15
CA ARG A 212 -4.13 9.11 5.11
C ARG A 212 -4.37 9.70 6.49
N GLY A 213 -4.88 8.90 7.44
CA GLY A 213 -5.08 9.32 8.84
C GLY A 213 -3.79 9.81 9.49
N PRO A 214 -2.71 9.03 9.51
CA PRO A 214 -1.38 9.47 9.93
C PRO A 214 -0.84 10.70 9.21
N VAL A 215 -1.02 10.79 7.88
CA VAL A 215 -0.56 11.95 7.08
C VAL A 215 -1.26 13.23 7.49
N VAL A 216 -2.56 13.19 7.75
CA VAL A 216 -3.32 14.34 8.26
C VAL A 216 -2.92 14.64 9.72
N GLY A 217 -2.84 13.62 10.56
CA GLY A 217 -2.50 13.75 11.98
C GLY A 217 -1.12 14.39 12.18
N ARG A 218 -0.10 14.02 11.41
CA ARG A 218 1.24 14.62 11.52
C ARG A 218 1.28 16.12 11.21
N LYS A 219 0.30 16.67 10.48
CA LYS A 219 0.17 18.12 10.29
C LYS A 219 -0.19 18.84 11.59
N ASN A 220 -0.88 18.16 12.52
CA ASN A 220 -1.31 18.72 13.79
C ASN A 220 -0.25 18.55 14.89
N HIS A 221 0.39 17.37 15.00
CA HIS A 221 1.35 17.07 16.06
C HIS A 221 2.82 17.04 15.60
N TYR A 222 3.09 17.34 14.34
CA TYR A 222 4.43 17.57 13.72
C TYR A 222 5.38 16.37 13.69
N GLY A 223 5.10 15.24 14.33
CA GLY A 223 5.98 14.07 14.37
C GLY A 223 6.28 13.56 15.77
N SER A 224 7.48 13.00 15.98
CA SER A 224 7.89 12.41 17.26
C SER A 224 9.27 12.87 17.70
N LYS A 225 9.48 13.03 19.03
CA LYS A 225 10.77 13.39 19.65
C LYS A 225 11.62 12.18 20.03
N SER A 226 11.04 10.98 20.11
CA SER A 226 11.73 9.80 20.60
C SER A 226 11.25 8.53 19.91
N ARG A 227 12.05 7.46 19.99
CA ARG A 227 11.66 6.12 19.55
C ARG A 227 10.38 5.64 20.22
N ARG A 228 10.26 5.83 21.55
CA ARG A 228 9.03 5.50 22.27
C ARG A 228 7.82 6.27 21.70
N GLY A 229 8.00 7.55 21.38
CA GLY A 229 6.94 8.35 20.73
C GLY A 229 6.53 7.81 19.37
N THR A 230 7.47 7.34 18.56
CA THR A 230 7.15 6.69 17.27
C THR A 230 6.38 5.38 17.46
N GLU A 231 6.77 4.58 18.44
CA GLU A 231 6.09 3.32 18.76
C GLU A 231 4.66 3.54 19.24
N VAL A 232 4.45 4.52 20.10
CA VAL A 232 3.13 4.90 20.59
C VAL A 232 2.26 5.39 19.44
N ALA A 233 2.76 6.30 18.60
CA ALA A 233 2.03 6.81 17.43
C ALA A 233 1.64 5.68 16.49
N ALA A 234 2.59 4.81 16.12
CA ALA A 234 2.35 3.68 15.23
C ALA A 234 1.29 2.72 15.81
N THR A 235 1.31 2.48 17.13
CA THR A 235 0.33 1.64 17.81
C THR A 235 -1.07 2.23 17.73
N PHE A 236 -1.23 3.49 18.09
CA PHE A 236 -2.55 4.14 18.06
C PHE A 236 -3.12 4.21 16.65
N TYR A 237 -2.32 4.58 15.65
CA TYR A 237 -2.78 4.58 14.27
C TYR A 237 -3.18 3.19 13.79
N SER A 238 -2.43 2.15 14.14
CA SER A 238 -2.79 0.76 13.80
C SER A 238 -4.14 0.36 14.40
N LEU A 239 -4.35 0.67 15.68
CA LEU A 239 -5.60 0.36 16.38
C LEU A 239 -6.78 1.15 15.80
N ILE A 240 -6.60 2.45 15.56
CA ILE A 240 -7.63 3.33 15.02
C ILE A 240 -8.06 2.89 13.62
N GLU A 241 -7.10 2.68 12.72
CA GLU A 241 -7.42 2.29 11.34
C GLU A 241 -7.99 0.86 11.27
N THR A 242 -7.51 -0.06 12.10
CA THR A 242 -8.10 -1.40 12.22
C THR A 242 -9.55 -1.32 12.75
N ALA A 243 -9.81 -0.52 13.78
CA ALA A 243 -11.15 -0.34 14.32
C ALA A 243 -12.13 0.24 13.29
N LYS A 244 -11.69 1.23 12.49
CA LYS A 244 -12.48 1.77 11.38
C LYS A 244 -12.86 0.69 10.37
N LEU A 245 -11.92 -0.17 9.98
CA LEU A 245 -12.20 -1.29 9.06
C LEU A 245 -13.19 -2.30 9.64
N GLN A 246 -13.23 -2.45 10.97
CA GLN A 246 -14.15 -3.34 11.67
C GLN A 246 -15.49 -2.66 12.01
N GLY A 247 -15.74 -1.43 11.56
CA GLY A 247 -16.96 -0.68 11.88
C GLY A 247 -17.08 -0.30 13.37
N VAL A 248 -15.98 -0.37 14.13
CA VAL A 248 -15.94 0.00 15.56
C VAL A 248 -15.71 1.49 15.68
N GLY A 249 -16.71 2.22 16.18
CA GLY A 249 -16.57 3.66 16.44
C GLY A 249 -15.52 3.95 17.52
N MET A 250 -14.74 5.04 17.34
CA MET A 250 -13.69 5.49 18.25
C MET A 250 -14.12 5.59 19.74
N PRO A 251 -15.33 6.07 20.09
CA PRO A 251 -15.77 6.09 21.49
C PRO A 251 -15.79 4.71 22.15
N ARG A 252 -16.15 3.65 21.43
CA ARG A 252 -16.19 2.29 21.95
C ARG A 252 -14.79 1.72 22.21
N LEU A 253 -13.80 2.10 21.41
CA LEU A 253 -12.41 1.65 21.59
C LEU A 253 -11.78 2.20 22.88
N LEU A 254 -12.21 3.39 23.32
CA LEU A 254 -11.69 4.07 24.51
C LEU A 254 -12.49 3.77 25.79
N LEU A 255 -13.73 3.30 25.65
CA LEU A 255 -14.65 3.06 26.79
C LEU A 255 -14.64 1.60 27.29
N ASN A 256 -14.14 0.64 26.51
CA ASN A 256 -13.95 -0.74 26.97
C ASN A 256 -12.61 -0.86 27.71
N LYS A 257 -12.58 -0.30 28.92
CA LYS A 257 -11.55 -0.55 29.93
C LYS A 257 -12.09 -1.49 30.99
#